data_cd406706dbaee7c77f680ed7f65a5d0c
#
_entry.id   cd406706dbaee7c77f680ed7f65a5d0c
#
_cell.length_a   1.000
_cell.length_b   1.000
_cell.length_c   1.000
_cell.angle_alpha   90.00
_cell.angle_beta   90.00
_cell.angle_gamma   90.00
#
_symmetry.space_group_name_H-M   'P 1'
#
loop_
_entity.id
_entity.type
_entity.pdbx_description
1 polymer ?
#
loop_
_entity_poly.entity_id
_entity_poly.type
_entity_poly.pdbx_seq_one_letter_code
_entity_poly.pdbx_strand_id
1 'polypeptide(L)'
;MITGRRGFMAAMALALAMPLGCSGKEVAMAMVLSSPAFAPGAPMDARHSCDGEGISPALQWTGMPAGTKSYALIVDDPDAPDPAAPQRTWVHWVLYDLPPTTHGLPEAVAAAQLPPGTRQGVNDWKRTGYGAPCPPKGRHRYVFKLYALDRTLPDLQQPGKAQLLKAMEGHVVAHAELIGTYQRGH
;
A
#
# COMPACT_ATOMS: atom_id res chain seq x y z
N MET A 1 -18.04 14.44 92.51
CA MET A 1 -17.31 15.39 91.66
C MET A 1 -16.57 14.60 90.59
N ILE A 2 -17.09 14.51 89.41
CA ILE A 2 -16.49 13.70 88.30
C ILE A 2 -16.50 14.57 87.04
N THR A 3 -15.32 14.99 86.64
CA THR A 3 -15.07 15.81 85.47
C THR A 3 -14.92 14.91 84.21
N GLY A 4 -15.86 15.02 83.31
CA GLY A 4 -15.78 14.33 82.00
C GLY A 4 -14.90 15.06 80.97
N ARG A 5 -13.93 14.39 80.42
CA ARG A 5 -13.10 14.86 79.31
C ARG A 5 -13.76 14.40 78.00
N ARG A 6 -14.22 15.32 77.16
CA ARG A 6 -14.69 15.08 75.79
C ARG A 6 -13.48 15.02 74.86
N GLY A 7 -13.22 13.81 74.31
CA GLY A 7 -12.23 13.62 73.23
C GLY A 7 -12.83 14.04 71.88
N PHE A 8 -12.13 14.93 71.21
CA PHE A 8 -12.40 15.31 69.83
C PHE A 8 -11.75 14.26 68.91
N MET A 9 -12.52 13.47 68.16
CA MET A 9 -12.02 12.66 67.08
C MET A 9 -11.95 13.53 65.81
N ALA A 10 -10.76 13.84 65.35
CA ALA A 10 -10.53 14.43 64.04
C ALA A 10 -10.62 13.35 62.96
N ALA A 11 -11.63 13.41 62.10
CA ALA A 11 -11.74 12.57 60.94
C ALA A 11 -10.82 13.12 59.82
N MET A 12 -9.76 12.36 59.52
CA MET A 12 -8.83 12.66 58.44
C MET A 12 -9.45 12.10 57.11
N ALA A 13 -9.94 12.97 56.25
CA ALA A 13 -10.45 12.64 54.93
C ALA A 13 -9.27 12.41 53.98
N LEU A 14 -9.02 11.18 53.60
CA LEU A 14 -8.04 10.80 52.60
C LEU A 14 -8.64 11.05 51.21
N ALA A 15 -8.23 12.15 50.55
CA ALA A 15 -8.60 12.44 49.17
C ALA A 15 -7.81 11.53 48.22
N LEU A 16 -8.51 10.55 47.64
CA LEU A 16 -7.97 9.70 46.54
C LEU A 16 -7.91 10.56 45.25
N ALA A 17 -6.72 11.01 44.87
CA ALA A 17 -6.49 11.62 43.57
C ALA A 17 -6.50 10.51 42.50
N MET A 18 -7.56 10.45 41.70
CA MET A 18 -7.59 9.63 40.50
C MET A 18 -6.76 10.30 39.40
N PRO A 19 -5.81 9.59 38.76
CA PRO A 19 -5.13 10.15 37.59
C PRO A 19 -6.12 10.25 36.43
N LEU A 20 -6.32 11.46 35.88
CA LEU A 20 -6.95 11.64 34.58
C LEU A 20 -6.04 10.98 33.52
N GLY A 21 -6.40 9.78 33.09
CA GLY A 21 -5.82 9.15 31.93
C GLY A 21 -6.22 9.95 30.68
N CYS A 22 -5.32 10.76 30.14
CA CYS A 22 -5.42 11.27 28.77
C CYS A 22 -5.36 10.08 27.82
N SER A 23 -6.53 9.54 27.42
CA SER A 23 -6.63 8.64 26.29
C SER A 23 -6.43 9.48 25.02
N GLY A 24 -5.17 9.68 24.66
CA GLY A 24 -4.82 10.23 23.36
C GLY A 24 -5.31 9.25 22.30
N LYS A 25 -6.34 9.63 21.56
CA LYS A 25 -6.80 8.89 20.39
C LYS A 25 -5.65 8.98 19.37
N GLU A 26 -4.88 7.91 19.24
CA GLU A 26 -3.83 7.81 18.23
C GLU A 26 -4.51 7.94 16.86
N VAL A 27 -4.24 9.07 16.19
CA VAL A 27 -4.76 9.27 14.83
C VAL A 27 -3.97 8.30 13.95
N ALA A 28 -4.59 7.20 13.56
CA ALA A 28 -4.02 6.26 12.61
C ALA A 28 -3.67 7.05 11.34
N MET A 29 -2.38 7.16 11.01
CA MET A 29 -1.94 7.80 9.78
C MET A 29 -2.44 6.97 8.60
N ALA A 30 -3.04 7.64 7.62
CA ALA A 30 -3.47 6.98 6.39
C ALA A 30 -2.25 6.37 5.68
N MET A 31 -2.43 5.17 5.10
CA MET A 31 -1.40 4.55 4.28
C MET A 31 -1.14 5.41 3.04
N VAL A 32 0.13 5.68 2.75
CA VAL A 32 0.57 6.51 1.62
C VAL A 32 1.53 5.71 0.76
N LEU A 33 1.31 5.70 -0.55
CA LEU A 33 2.21 5.15 -1.55
C LEU A 33 2.82 6.31 -2.36
N SER A 34 4.13 6.29 -2.53
CA SER A 34 4.88 7.33 -3.24
C SER A 34 6.02 6.73 -4.07
N SER A 35 6.59 7.54 -4.95
CA SER A 35 7.77 7.20 -5.72
C SER A 35 8.75 8.39 -5.72
N PRO A 36 10.05 8.19 -5.57
CA PRO A 36 11.03 9.24 -5.82
C PRO A 36 11.20 9.54 -7.32
N ALA A 37 10.70 8.66 -8.21
CA ALA A 37 10.85 8.81 -9.66
C ALA A 37 9.83 9.77 -10.28
N PHE A 38 8.66 9.95 -9.65
CA PHE A 38 7.60 10.85 -10.14
C PHE A 38 6.65 11.26 -9.02
N ALA A 39 6.12 12.47 -9.11
CA ALA A 39 5.08 12.95 -8.19
C ALA A 39 3.69 12.38 -8.58
N PRO A 40 2.71 12.33 -7.65
CA PRO A 40 1.35 11.90 -7.95
C PRO A 40 0.74 12.67 -9.14
N GLY A 41 0.25 11.94 -10.14
CA GLY A 41 -0.33 12.48 -11.37
C GLY A 41 0.69 13.01 -12.41
N ALA A 42 1.97 13.05 -12.07
CA ALA A 42 3.02 13.56 -12.97
C ALA A 42 3.42 12.54 -14.05
N PRO A 43 4.07 13.01 -15.13
CA PRO A 43 4.70 12.13 -16.10
C PRO A 43 5.82 11.29 -15.48
N MET A 44 5.86 10.01 -15.85
CA MET A 44 6.98 9.11 -15.56
C MET A 44 8.08 9.31 -16.60
N ASP A 45 9.34 9.14 -16.19
CA ASP A 45 10.48 9.15 -17.10
C ASP A 45 10.38 7.98 -18.10
N ALA A 46 10.87 8.23 -19.33
CA ALA A 46 10.87 7.24 -20.41
C ALA A 46 11.61 5.94 -20.04
N ARG A 47 12.58 5.98 -19.12
CA ARG A 47 13.31 4.79 -18.64
C ARG A 47 12.40 3.73 -18.03
N HIS A 48 11.22 4.13 -17.50
CA HIS A 48 10.21 3.21 -16.94
C HIS A 48 9.26 2.66 -18.00
N SER A 49 9.40 3.05 -19.26
CA SER A 49 8.53 2.71 -20.37
C SER A 49 9.20 1.87 -21.45
N CYS A 50 8.46 1.46 -22.48
CA CYS A 50 8.98 0.76 -23.65
C CYS A 50 9.86 1.63 -24.56
N ASP A 51 9.88 2.95 -24.36
CA ASP A 51 10.74 3.87 -25.11
C ASP A 51 12.11 4.04 -24.43
N GLY A 52 12.34 3.42 -23.27
CA GLY A 52 13.58 3.42 -22.51
C GLY A 52 13.97 2.02 -22.03
N GLU A 53 14.50 1.94 -20.81
CA GLU A 53 15.00 0.68 -20.23
C GLU A 53 13.87 -0.30 -19.84
N GLY A 54 12.65 0.18 -19.69
CA GLY A 54 11.50 -0.63 -19.30
C GLY A 54 11.53 -1.15 -17.87
N ILE A 55 12.27 -0.46 -16.98
CA ILE A 55 12.47 -0.86 -15.59
C ILE A 55 11.36 -0.35 -14.67
N SER A 56 11.08 -1.07 -13.60
CA SER A 56 10.11 -0.61 -12.59
C SER A 56 10.62 0.63 -11.86
N PRO A 57 9.77 1.63 -11.56
CA PRO A 57 10.15 2.74 -10.69
C PRO A 57 10.37 2.26 -9.26
N ALA A 58 11.19 2.99 -8.49
CA ALA A 58 11.26 2.82 -7.05
C ALA A 58 9.93 3.22 -6.41
N LEU A 59 9.47 2.45 -5.43
CA LEU A 59 8.25 2.69 -4.66
C LEU A 59 8.57 2.75 -3.17
N GLN A 60 7.84 3.59 -2.44
CA GLN A 60 7.94 3.72 -0.99
C GLN A 60 6.54 3.85 -0.39
N TRP A 61 6.32 3.32 0.82
CA TRP A 61 5.07 3.48 1.53
C TRP A 61 5.24 3.63 3.03
N THR A 62 4.31 4.36 3.62
CA THR A 62 4.25 4.68 5.06
C THR A 62 2.83 4.56 5.58
N GLY A 63 2.63 4.73 6.89
CA GLY A 63 1.30 4.72 7.51
C GLY A 63 0.64 3.35 7.51
N MET A 64 1.42 2.28 7.68
CA MET A 64 0.90 0.92 7.69
C MET A 64 -0.01 0.69 8.90
N PRO A 65 -1.24 0.15 8.70
CA PRO A 65 -2.12 -0.17 9.82
C PRO A 65 -1.53 -1.23 10.73
N ALA A 66 -1.79 -1.11 12.02
CA ALA A 66 -1.51 -2.20 12.96
C ALA A 66 -2.25 -3.47 12.52
N GLY A 67 -1.60 -4.62 12.69
CA GLY A 67 -2.17 -5.91 12.29
C GLY A 67 -1.96 -6.30 10.83
N THR A 68 -1.33 -5.45 10.00
CA THR A 68 -0.90 -5.83 8.64
C THR A 68 0.01 -7.07 8.70
N LYS A 69 -0.31 -8.08 7.90
CA LYS A 69 0.45 -9.34 7.78
C LYS A 69 1.17 -9.48 6.45
N SER A 70 0.65 -8.86 5.40
CA SER A 70 1.27 -8.81 4.07
C SER A 70 0.77 -7.62 3.27
N TYR A 71 1.45 -7.35 2.14
CA TYR A 71 0.95 -6.43 1.13
C TYR A 71 0.76 -7.12 -0.21
N ALA A 72 -0.14 -6.54 -1.02
CA ALA A 72 -0.26 -6.84 -2.44
C ALA A 72 -0.11 -5.55 -3.25
N LEU A 73 0.56 -5.62 -4.40
CA LEU A 73 0.74 -4.51 -5.33
C LEU A 73 0.15 -4.92 -6.69
N ILE A 74 -0.73 -4.08 -7.22
CA ILE A 74 -1.26 -4.21 -8.59
C ILE A 74 -0.96 -2.90 -9.31
N VAL A 75 -0.34 -2.99 -10.49
CA VAL A 75 -0.16 -1.85 -11.38
C VAL A 75 -0.97 -2.08 -12.62
N ASP A 76 -1.87 -1.15 -12.92
CA ASP A 76 -2.73 -1.25 -14.09
C ASP A 76 -2.93 0.08 -14.82
N ASP A 77 -3.31 -0.02 -16.09
CA ASP A 77 -3.63 1.08 -17.00
C ASP A 77 -5.12 0.99 -17.36
N PRO A 78 -5.96 1.90 -16.81
CA PRO A 78 -7.40 1.93 -17.11
C PRO A 78 -7.74 2.59 -18.46
N ASP A 79 -6.76 3.18 -19.14
CA ASP A 79 -6.97 4.00 -20.33
C ASP A 79 -6.71 3.25 -21.65
N ALA A 80 -6.40 1.95 -21.56
CA ALA A 80 -6.03 1.15 -22.72
C ALA A 80 -7.24 0.83 -23.64
N PRO A 81 -7.08 0.88 -24.98
CA PRO A 81 -5.90 1.28 -25.75
C PRO A 81 -5.85 2.78 -26.08
N ASP A 82 -6.91 3.54 -25.86
CA ASP A 82 -7.06 4.95 -26.16
C ASP A 82 -7.79 5.65 -24.99
N PRO A 83 -7.19 6.64 -24.34
CA PRO A 83 -7.81 7.34 -23.21
C PRO A 83 -9.11 8.08 -23.59
N ALA A 84 -9.32 8.41 -24.85
CA ALA A 84 -10.58 8.99 -25.35
C ALA A 84 -11.70 7.94 -25.50
N ALA A 85 -11.35 6.66 -25.60
CA ALA A 85 -12.27 5.52 -25.72
C ALA A 85 -11.69 4.26 -25.08
N PRO A 86 -11.53 4.20 -23.74
CA PRO A 86 -10.98 3.05 -23.06
C PRO A 86 -11.86 1.80 -23.26
N GLN A 87 -11.24 0.67 -23.56
CA GLN A 87 -11.96 -0.60 -23.78
C GLN A 87 -11.69 -1.63 -22.71
N ARG A 88 -10.58 -1.49 -21.98
CA ARG A 88 -10.16 -2.42 -20.93
C ARG A 88 -9.13 -1.78 -20.01
N THR A 89 -9.00 -2.36 -18.82
CA THR A 89 -7.85 -2.11 -17.95
C THR A 89 -6.75 -3.10 -18.33
N TRP A 90 -5.53 -2.61 -18.59
CA TRP A 90 -4.37 -3.44 -18.89
C TRP A 90 -3.49 -3.59 -17.66
N VAL A 91 -3.20 -4.83 -17.25
CA VAL A 91 -2.43 -5.13 -16.04
C VAL A 91 -0.94 -5.18 -16.36
N HIS A 92 -0.16 -4.38 -15.65
CA HIS A 92 1.29 -4.23 -15.83
C HIS A 92 2.11 -5.04 -14.82
N TRP A 93 1.66 -5.15 -13.57
CA TRP A 93 2.41 -5.83 -12.52
C TRP A 93 1.48 -6.37 -11.44
N VAL A 94 1.79 -7.58 -10.93
CA VAL A 94 1.04 -8.22 -9.85
C VAL A 94 2.02 -8.83 -8.86
N LEU A 95 2.04 -8.32 -7.63
CA LEU A 95 2.80 -8.88 -6.51
C LEU A 95 1.85 -9.15 -5.35
N TYR A 96 2.13 -10.19 -4.56
CA TYR A 96 1.41 -10.46 -3.33
C TYR A 96 2.32 -11.13 -2.30
N ASP A 97 1.87 -11.19 -1.05
CA ASP A 97 2.65 -11.67 0.09
C ASP A 97 3.98 -10.91 0.30
N LEU A 98 4.03 -9.58 -0.05
CA LEU A 98 5.15 -8.79 0.40
C LEU A 98 5.12 -8.73 1.94
N PRO A 99 6.26 -8.97 2.62
CA PRO A 99 6.32 -8.96 4.08
C PRO A 99 5.85 -7.63 4.70
N PRO A 100 5.25 -7.65 5.90
CA PRO A 100 4.76 -6.43 6.57
C PRO A 100 5.90 -5.48 6.98
N THR A 101 7.14 -5.96 7.01
CA THR A 101 8.35 -5.16 7.26
C THR A 101 8.87 -4.45 6.01
N THR A 102 8.26 -4.68 4.85
CA THR A 102 8.64 -4.02 3.59
C THR A 102 8.06 -2.62 3.57
N HIS A 103 8.90 -1.62 3.29
CA HIS A 103 8.52 -0.20 3.21
C HIS A 103 8.72 0.39 1.82
N GLY A 104 9.07 -0.43 0.83
CA GLY A 104 9.29 0.00 -0.54
C GLY A 104 9.89 -1.10 -1.40
N LEU A 105 10.01 -0.80 -2.68
CA LEU A 105 10.72 -1.61 -3.68
C LEU A 105 11.75 -0.71 -4.37
N PRO A 106 12.99 -1.18 -4.58
CA PRO A 106 13.98 -0.41 -5.32
C PRO A 106 13.58 -0.28 -6.80
N GLU A 107 14.18 0.70 -7.47
CA GLU A 107 14.10 0.78 -8.92
C GLU A 107 14.70 -0.47 -9.57
N ALA A 108 14.14 -0.88 -10.70
CA ALA A 108 14.60 -2.03 -11.48
C ALA A 108 14.65 -3.36 -10.67
N VAL A 109 13.73 -3.52 -9.69
CA VAL A 109 13.76 -4.70 -8.83
C VAL A 109 13.60 -5.98 -9.64
N ALA A 110 14.64 -6.81 -9.66
CA ALA A 110 14.59 -8.13 -10.28
C ALA A 110 13.82 -9.13 -9.39
N ALA A 111 13.29 -10.20 -9.98
CA ALA A 111 12.54 -11.21 -9.25
C ALA A 111 13.31 -11.79 -8.05
N ALA A 112 14.62 -12.00 -8.19
CA ALA A 112 15.49 -12.50 -7.12
C ALA A 112 15.78 -11.47 -6.01
N GLN A 113 15.47 -10.21 -6.23
CA GLN A 113 15.66 -9.11 -5.28
C GLN A 113 14.37 -8.71 -4.55
N LEU A 114 13.24 -9.32 -4.92
CA LEU A 114 12.00 -9.12 -4.18
C LEU A 114 12.17 -9.58 -2.73
N PRO A 115 11.50 -8.90 -1.77
CA PRO A 115 11.54 -9.31 -0.36
C PRO A 115 11.19 -10.80 -0.19
N PRO A 116 11.88 -11.54 0.68
CA PRO A 116 11.63 -12.96 0.89
C PRO A 116 10.16 -13.27 1.18
N GLY A 117 9.60 -14.28 0.53
CA GLY A 117 8.19 -14.65 0.63
C GLY A 117 7.27 -13.95 -0.38
N THR A 118 7.73 -12.89 -1.04
CA THR A 118 6.96 -12.23 -2.10
C THR A 118 6.69 -13.16 -3.26
N ARG A 119 5.45 -13.19 -3.72
CA ARG A 119 5.01 -13.97 -4.87
C ARG A 119 4.58 -13.04 -6.00
N GLN A 120 4.66 -13.54 -7.22
CA GLN A 120 4.27 -12.80 -8.42
C GLN A 120 3.08 -13.44 -9.10
N GLY A 121 2.17 -12.59 -9.56
CA GLY A 121 1.12 -12.98 -10.50
C GLY A 121 1.52 -12.65 -11.94
N VAL A 122 0.65 -13.05 -12.89
CA VAL A 122 0.83 -12.74 -14.31
C VAL A 122 0.18 -11.41 -14.66
N ASN A 123 0.88 -10.63 -15.47
CA ASN A 123 0.36 -9.44 -16.13
C ASN A 123 -0.36 -9.81 -17.45
N ASP A 124 -0.86 -8.81 -18.18
CA ASP A 124 -1.63 -9.07 -19.40
C ASP A 124 -0.76 -9.52 -20.60
N TRP A 125 0.56 -9.42 -20.51
CA TRP A 125 1.48 -10.10 -21.43
C TRP A 125 1.71 -11.58 -21.07
N LYS A 126 0.96 -12.14 -20.10
CA LYS A 126 1.06 -13.53 -19.64
C LYS A 126 2.43 -13.90 -19.07
N ARG A 127 3.10 -12.95 -18.42
CA ARG A 127 4.39 -13.14 -17.75
C ARG A 127 4.37 -12.49 -16.37
N THR A 128 5.24 -12.91 -15.49
CA THR A 128 5.50 -12.26 -14.21
C THR A 128 6.42 -11.06 -14.38
N GLY A 129 6.48 -10.20 -13.37
CA GLY A 129 7.31 -9.01 -13.36
C GLY A 129 6.62 -7.77 -13.91
N TYR A 130 7.36 -6.67 -13.86
CA TYR A 130 6.91 -5.39 -14.37
C TYR A 130 6.79 -5.39 -15.88
N GLY A 131 5.66 -4.96 -16.39
CA GLY A 131 5.42 -4.68 -17.80
C GLY A 131 5.48 -3.16 -18.03
N ALA A 132 6.42 -2.71 -18.85
CA ALA A 132 6.62 -1.28 -19.07
C ALA A 132 5.42 -0.62 -19.75
N PRO A 133 5.03 0.61 -19.39
CA PRO A 133 4.14 1.47 -20.13
C PRO A 133 4.49 1.56 -21.62
N CYS A 134 3.52 1.29 -22.48
CA CYS A 134 3.70 1.39 -23.93
C CYS A 134 2.37 1.80 -24.60
N PRO A 135 1.86 3.00 -24.27
CA PRO A 135 0.55 3.42 -24.77
C PRO A 135 0.58 3.58 -26.29
N PRO A 136 -0.36 2.97 -27.04
CA PRO A 136 -0.39 3.10 -28.48
C PRO A 136 -0.88 4.48 -28.93
N LYS A 137 -1.65 5.20 -28.10
CA LYS A 137 -2.23 6.49 -28.43
C LYS A 137 -2.49 7.31 -27.17
N GLY A 138 -2.08 8.59 -27.19
CA GLY A 138 -2.38 9.54 -26.12
C GLY A 138 -1.59 9.31 -24.83
N ARG A 139 -2.03 9.99 -23.77
CA ARG A 139 -1.43 9.93 -22.44
C ARG A 139 -2.27 9.01 -21.56
N HIS A 140 -1.68 7.88 -21.11
CA HIS A 140 -2.34 6.94 -20.23
C HIS A 140 -1.95 7.17 -18.77
N ARG A 141 -2.81 6.75 -17.85
CA ARG A 141 -2.55 6.66 -16.42
C ARG A 141 -2.07 5.26 -16.07
N TYR A 142 -1.07 5.21 -15.22
CA TYR A 142 -0.57 3.96 -14.63
C TYR A 142 -0.82 4.04 -13.14
N VAL A 143 -1.78 3.22 -12.65
CA VAL A 143 -2.26 3.27 -11.29
C VAL A 143 -1.56 2.16 -10.50
N PHE A 144 -0.68 2.57 -9.59
CA PHE A 144 -0.01 1.70 -8.62
C PHE A 144 -0.92 1.59 -7.41
N LYS A 145 -1.42 0.39 -7.10
CA LYS A 145 -2.39 0.11 -6.02
C LYS A 145 -1.74 -0.80 -5.01
N LEU A 146 -1.49 -0.30 -3.82
CA LEU A 146 -0.94 -1.07 -2.71
C LEU A 146 -2.05 -1.38 -1.70
N TYR A 147 -2.20 -2.65 -1.36
CA TYR A 147 -3.18 -3.15 -0.40
C TYR A 147 -2.44 -3.73 0.81
N ALA A 148 -2.81 -3.32 2.02
CA ALA A 148 -2.41 -3.96 3.26
C ALA A 148 -3.44 -5.03 3.64
N LEU A 149 -2.97 -6.24 3.96
CA LEU A 149 -3.81 -7.39 4.27
C LEU A 149 -3.60 -7.86 5.71
N ASP A 150 -4.65 -8.36 6.36
CA ASP A 150 -4.61 -8.94 7.71
C ASP A 150 -4.08 -10.38 7.73
N ARG A 151 -3.69 -10.93 6.59
CA ARG A 151 -3.15 -12.28 6.41
C ARG A 151 -2.15 -12.36 5.27
N THR A 152 -1.42 -13.46 5.19
CA THR A 152 -0.79 -13.94 3.95
C THR A 152 -1.82 -14.74 3.16
N LEU A 153 -1.69 -14.75 1.84
CA LEU A 153 -2.56 -15.49 0.95
C LEU A 153 -1.99 -16.90 0.68
N PRO A 154 -2.84 -17.88 0.33
CA PRO A 154 -2.36 -19.17 -0.13
C PRO A 154 -1.55 -19.02 -1.43
N ASP A 155 -0.83 -20.08 -1.83
CA ASP A 155 -0.21 -20.09 -3.15
C ASP A 155 -1.27 -20.11 -4.26
N LEU A 156 -1.42 -18.98 -4.94
CA LEU A 156 -2.40 -18.80 -6.02
C LEU A 156 -1.85 -19.23 -7.40
N GLN A 157 -0.61 -19.75 -7.46
CA GLN A 157 0.01 -20.27 -8.69
C GLN A 157 0.03 -19.23 -9.83
N GLN A 158 0.65 -18.10 -9.57
CA GLN A 158 0.75 -16.96 -10.51
C GLN A 158 -0.62 -16.38 -10.93
N PRO A 159 -1.42 -15.86 -9.99
CA PRO A 159 -2.75 -15.35 -10.27
C PRO A 159 -2.69 -14.13 -11.20
N GLY A 160 -3.71 -13.97 -12.04
CA GLY A 160 -4.02 -12.68 -12.64
C GLY A 160 -4.67 -11.73 -11.64
N LYS A 161 -4.82 -10.45 -12.01
CA LYS A 161 -5.44 -9.41 -11.16
C LYS A 161 -6.78 -9.85 -10.55
N ALA A 162 -7.71 -10.38 -11.36
CA ALA A 162 -9.04 -10.75 -10.89
C ALA A 162 -9.00 -11.85 -9.81
N GLN A 163 -8.15 -12.85 -9.99
CA GLN A 163 -7.99 -13.93 -9.03
C GLN A 163 -7.36 -13.42 -7.73
N LEU A 164 -6.36 -12.52 -7.81
CA LEU A 164 -5.76 -11.91 -6.63
C LEU A 164 -6.77 -11.05 -5.88
N LEU A 165 -7.53 -10.18 -6.56
CA LEU A 165 -8.58 -9.36 -5.94
C LEU A 165 -9.60 -10.22 -5.20
N LYS A 166 -10.05 -11.33 -5.81
CA LYS A 166 -10.97 -12.28 -5.15
C LYS A 166 -10.36 -12.91 -3.91
N ALA A 167 -9.07 -13.26 -3.94
CA ALA A 167 -8.39 -13.84 -2.76
C ALA A 167 -8.19 -12.82 -1.62
N MET A 168 -8.19 -11.53 -1.92
CA MET A 168 -8.07 -10.44 -0.95
C MET A 168 -9.41 -9.99 -0.36
N GLU A 169 -10.56 -10.43 -0.89
CA GLU A 169 -11.89 -10.03 -0.41
C GLU A 169 -12.06 -10.32 1.10
N GLY A 170 -12.46 -9.28 1.85
CA GLY A 170 -12.63 -9.34 3.30
C GLY A 170 -11.33 -9.28 4.11
N HIS A 171 -10.17 -9.17 3.46
CA HIS A 171 -8.86 -9.17 4.10
C HIS A 171 -8.06 -7.87 3.92
N VAL A 172 -8.59 -6.91 3.15
CA VAL A 172 -7.96 -5.60 2.96
C VAL A 172 -8.25 -4.71 4.17
N VAL A 173 -7.20 -4.31 4.90
CA VAL A 173 -7.32 -3.41 6.06
C VAL A 173 -7.01 -1.96 5.72
N ALA A 174 -6.25 -1.71 4.66
CA ALA A 174 -6.03 -0.39 4.06
C ALA A 174 -5.56 -0.51 2.62
N HIS A 175 -5.68 0.57 1.87
CA HIS A 175 -5.09 0.68 0.54
C HIS A 175 -4.59 2.09 0.30
N ALA A 176 -3.63 2.21 -0.62
CA ALA A 176 -3.11 3.47 -1.13
C ALA A 176 -2.88 3.37 -2.63
N GLU A 177 -3.02 4.49 -3.32
CA GLU A 177 -2.79 4.58 -4.76
C GLU A 177 -1.79 5.68 -5.09
N LEU A 178 -0.97 5.42 -6.11
CA LEU A 178 -0.10 6.38 -6.75
C LEU A 178 -0.35 6.33 -8.26
N ILE A 179 -0.58 7.47 -8.88
CA ILE A 179 -0.81 7.56 -10.33
C ILE A 179 0.41 8.23 -10.97
N GLY A 180 1.04 7.54 -11.91
CA GLY A 180 1.95 8.12 -12.88
C GLY A 180 1.28 8.23 -14.24
N THR A 181 1.76 9.09 -15.12
CA THR A 181 1.27 9.17 -16.49
C THR A 181 2.40 8.95 -17.49
N TYR A 182 2.07 8.40 -18.65
CA TYR A 182 3.03 8.29 -19.74
C TYR A 182 2.35 8.47 -21.10
N GLN A 183 3.07 9.08 -22.00
CA GLN A 183 2.71 9.23 -23.40
C GLN A 183 3.98 9.05 -24.22
N ARG A 184 3.91 8.24 -25.26
CA ARG A 184 5.05 8.08 -26.17
C ARG A 184 5.35 9.39 -26.92
N GLY A 185 6.63 9.71 -27.06
CA GLY A 185 7.07 10.73 -27.99
C GLY A 185 6.88 10.21 -29.43
N HIS A 186 6.19 10.96 -30.24
CA HIS A 186 6.08 10.72 -31.69
C HIS A 186 7.17 11.48 -32.41
#